data_0c519ea283286a9a27aec15ad04b2ab6
#
_entry.id   0c519ea283286a9a27aec15ad04b2ab6
#
_cell.length_a   1.000
_cell.length_b   1.000
_cell.length_c   1.000
_cell.angle_alpha   90.00
_cell.angle_beta   90.00
_cell.angle_gamma   90.00
#
_symmetry.space_group_name_H-M   'P 1'
#
loop_
_entity.id
_entity.type
_entity.pdbx_description
1 polymer ?
#
loop_
_entity_poly.entity_id
_entity_poly.type
_entity_poly.pdbx_seq_one_letter_code
_entity_poly.pdbx_strand_id
1 'polypeptide(L)'
;MKMILNEDKDWLDYRSRFSNLYDQSNYESPLQSMVMRAGHRLSERPFNENGFFSNVLEIGSGTGEHLKFVRHKFDSYILTDADEKTLQISEEKLVGHYSGKLKFEKQNAESLLYSDGSFDRVIATHVLEHLYKPHLVLKEWRRVLRDGGILSVLIPTDPGVAWRLGRHLGPRKKAIAQGIKYDYVMAREHVNSCSNLIALLRYYFPHSKEAWWPFSVGSIDLNLFFAFHASIKK
;
A
#
# COMPACT_ATOMS: atom_id res chain seq x y z
N MET A 1 4.23 16.02 36.63
CA MET A 1 5.28 15.06 36.32
C MET A 1 5.02 14.54 34.91
N LYS A 2 5.67 15.11 33.88
CA LYS A 2 5.56 14.59 32.50
C LYS A 2 6.25 13.23 32.49
N MET A 3 5.48 12.17 32.40
CA MET A 3 5.99 10.85 32.03
C MET A 3 6.52 10.99 30.60
N ILE A 4 7.82 11.13 30.45
CA ILE A 4 8.49 10.88 29.17
C ILE A 4 8.30 9.40 28.95
N LEU A 5 7.31 9.04 28.11
CA LEU A 5 7.20 7.71 27.56
C LEU A 5 8.52 7.49 26.81
N ASN A 6 9.46 6.77 27.41
CA ASN A 6 10.60 6.24 26.67
C ASN A 6 9.99 5.50 25.47
N GLU A 7 10.33 5.99 24.27
CA GLU A 7 9.96 5.28 23.06
C GLU A 7 10.42 3.84 23.20
N ASP A 8 9.51 2.90 22.98
CA ASP A 8 9.74 1.50 23.22
C ASP A 8 10.92 1.00 22.38
N LYS A 9 11.96 0.49 23.05
CA LYS A 9 13.21 0.03 22.42
C LYS A 9 12.96 -0.99 21.30
N ASP A 10 12.00 -1.90 21.48
CA ASP A 10 11.69 -2.93 20.48
C ASP A 10 11.09 -2.31 19.21
N TRP A 11 10.32 -1.24 19.35
CA TRP A 11 9.75 -0.49 18.23
C TRP A 11 10.81 0.30 17.47
N LEU A 12 11.70 0.99 18.18
CA LEU A 12 12.79 1.74 17.56
C LEU A 12 13.76 0.82 16.81
N ASP A 13 14.09 -0.33 17.41
CA ASP A 13 14.94 -1.34 16.76
C ASP A 13 14.29 -1.88 15.49
N TYR A 14 13.02 -2.24 15.54
CA TYR A 14 12.26 -2.65 14.36
C TYR A 14 12.28 -1.56 13.28
N ARG A 15 11.92 -0.33 13.62
CA ARG A 15 11.89 0.78 12.66
C ARG A 15 13.25 1.08 12.03
N SER A 16 14.33 0.97 12.77
CA SER A 16 15.69 1.17 12.26
C SER A 16 16.09 0.13 11.21
N ARG A 17 15.50 -1.06 11.27
CA ARG A 17 15.76 -2.18 10.35
C ARG A 17 14.68 -2.29 9.25
N PHE A 18 13.60 -1.53 9.35
CA PHE A 18 12.37 -1.74 8.56
C PHE A 18 12.64 -1.76 7.05
N SER A 19 13.35 -0.77 6.50
CA SER A 19 13.61 -0.69 5.07
C SER A 19 14.37 -1.89 4.52
N ASN A 20 15.34 -2.42 5.30
CA ASN A 20 16.11 -3.61 4.92
C ASN A 20 15.29 -4.91 5.10
N LEU A 21 14.48 -4.97 6.17
CA LEU A 21 13.68 -6.15 6.50
C LEU A 21 12.44 -6.28 5.60
N TYR A 22 11.89 -5.18 5.11
CA TYR A 22 10.67 -5.18 4.31
C TYR A 22 10.83 -5.97 3.02
N ASP A 23 11.85 -5.68 2.22
CA ASP A 23 12.15 -6.39 0.98
C ASP A 23 12.51 -7.86 1.26
N GLN A 24 13.39 -8.09 2.24
CA GLN A 24 13.81 -9.43 2.63
C GLN A 24 12.65 -10.30 3.12
N SER A 25 11.75 -9.73 3.92
CA SER A 25 10.63 -10.49 4.46
C SER A 25 9.55 -10.77 3.42
N ASN A 26 9.28 -9.84 2.51
CA ASN A 26 8.15 -9.92 1.60
C ASN A 26 8.47 -10.54 0.24
N TYR A 27 9.72 -10.47 -0.23
CA TYR A 27 10.06 -10.87 -1.59
C TYR A 27 11.17 -11.93 -1.72
N GLU A 28 11.91 -12.27 -0.66
CA GLU A 28 12.93 -13.32 -0.73
C GLU A 28 12.38 -14.73 -0.60
N SER A 29 11.30 -14.95 0.17
CA SER A 29 10.64 -16.24 0.23
C SER A 29 9.82 -16.47 -1.04
N PRO A 30 10.03 -17.59 -1.79
CA PRO A 30 9.28 -17.84 -3.03
C PRO A 30 7.76 -17.81 -2.85
N LEU A 31 7.24 -18.45 -1.80
CA LEU A 31 5.81 -18.47 -1.53
C LEU A 31 5.26 -17.08 -1.17
N GLN A 32 5.95 -16.36 -0.30
CA GLN A 32 5.51 -15.02 0.14
C GLN A 32 5.59 -14.02 -1.01
N SER A 33 6.67 -14.06 -1.80
CA SER A 33 6.81 -13.26 -3.02
C SER A 33 5.69 -13.55 -4.03
N MET A 34 5.32 -14.82 -4.22
CA MET A 34 4.21 -15.21 -5.08
C MET A 34 2.89 -14.60 -4.59
N VAL A 35 2.61 -14.65 -3.29
CA VAL A 35 1.41 -14.10 -2.67
C VAL A 35 1.38 -12.57 -2.84
N MET A 36 2.46 -11.85 -2.50
CA MET A 36 2.53 -10.40 -2.65
C MET A 36 2.33 -9.96 -4.11
N ARG A 37 3.01 -10.63 -5.04
CA ARG A 37 2.85 -10.40 -6.48
C ARG A 37 1.41 -10.66 -6.97
N ALA A 38 0.71 -11.64 -6.39
CA ALA A 38 -0.69 -11.88 -6.72
C ALA A 38 -1.58 -10.71 -6.30
N GLY A 39 -1.32 -10.07 -5.15
CA GLY A 39 -1.99 -8.84 -4.72
C GLY A 39 -1.79 -7.70 -5.70
N HIS A 40 -0.54 -7.43 -6.11
CA HIS A 40 -0.26 -6.38 -7.11
C HIS A 40 -0.95 -6.66 -8.46
N ARG A 41 -0.93 -7.93 -8.95
CA ARG A 41 -1.67 -8.31 -10.17
C ARG A 41 -3.17 -8.14 -10.02
N LEU A 42 -3.74 -8.41 -8.84
CA LEU A 42 -5.15 -8.17 -8.54
C LEU A 42 -5.50 -6.70 -8.70
N SER A 43 -4.68 -5.81 -8.13
CA SER A 43 -4.84 -4.37 -8.24
C SER A 43 -4.72 -3.86 -9.69
N GLU A 44 -3.89 -4.47 -10.52
CA GLU A 44 -3.70 -4.04 -11.91
C GLU A 44 -4.60 -4.78 -12.92
N ARG A 45 -5.38 -5.76 -12.49
CA ARG A 45 -6.24 -6.56 -13.37
C ARG A 45 -7.24 -5.75 -14.22
N PRO A 46 -7.86 -4.65 -13.72
CA PRO A 46 -8.78 -3.84 -14.52
C PRO A 46 -8.11 -3.01 -15.62
N PHE A 47 -6.78 -2.87 -15.59
CA PHE A 47 -6.03 -1.99 -16.49
C PHE A 47 -5.24 -2.81 -17.53
N ASN A 48 -5.05 -2.23 -18.71
CA ASN A 48 -4.32 -2.86 -19.80
C ASN A 48 -3.45 -1.83 -20.56
N GLU A 49 -2.68 -2.30 -21.52
CA GLU A 49 -1.72 -1.50 -22.29
C GLU A 49 -2.36 -0.40 -23.18
N ASN A 50 -3.68 -0.47 -23.41
CA ASN A 50 -4.42 0.56 -24.14
C ASN A 50 -4.87 1.71 -23.21
N GLY A 51 -4.85 1.48 -21.89
CA GLY A 51 -5.13 2.52 -20.90
C GLY A 51 -4.05 3.58 -20.87
N PHE A 52 -4.45 4.81 -20.56
CA PHE A 52 -3.55 5.95 -20.44
C PHE A 52 -3.98 6.85 -19.29
N PHE A 53 -3.04 7.19 -18.42
CA PHE A 53 -3.20 8.16 -17.34
C PHE A 53 -2.01 9.12 -17.41
N SER A 54 -2.24 10.40 -17.70
CA SER A 54 -1.14 11.36 -17.87
C SER A 54 -0.31 11.48 -16.58
N ASN A 55 -0.98 11.66 -15.45
CA ASN A 55 -0.33 11.83 -14.15
C ASN A 55 -0.79 10.75 -13.16
N VAL A 56 0.14 9.93 -12.72
CA VAL A 56 -0.09 8.86 -11.74
C VAL A 56 0.65 9.17 -10.44
N LEU A 57 -0.02 9.02 -9.31
CA LEU A 57 0.57 9.11 -7.99
C LEU A 57 0.49 7.75 -7.30
N GLU A 58 1.61 7.23 -6.85
CA GLU A 58 1.68 6.07 -5.95
C GLU A 58 2.04 6.55 -4.56
N ILE A 59 1.17 6.26 -3.58
CA ILE A 59 1.33 6.65 -2.18
C ILE A 59 1.81 5.45 -1.39
N GLY A 60 2.88 5.62 -0.60
CA GLY A 60 3.51 4.54 0.14
C GLY A 60 4.11 3.51 -0.82
N SER A 61 4.85 3.98 -1.82
CA SER A 61 5.42 3.14 -2.88
C SER A 61 6.46 2.13 -2.39
N GLY A 62 6.98 2.32 -1.17
CA GLY A 62 8.05 1.51 -0.66
C GLY A 62 9.25 1.52 -1.62
N THR A 63 9.76 0.35 -1.93
CA THR A 63 10.89 0.18 -2.87
C THR A 63 10.45 0.09 -4.35
N GLY A 64 9.21 0.51 -4.68
CA GLY A 64 8.71 0.62 -6.05
C GLY A 64 8.26 -0.72 -6.67
N GLU A 65 7.98 -1.73 -5.86
CA GLU A 65 7.63 -3.07 -6.37
C GLU A 65 6.32 -3.10 -7.16
N HIS A 66 5.35 -2.24 -6.84
CA HIS A 66 4.06 -2.20 -7.54
C HIS A 66 4.20 -1.75 -9.00
N LEU A 67 5.10 -0.81 -9.29
CA LEU A 67 5.29 -0.26 -10.64
C LEU A 67 5.55 -1.33 -11.71
N LYS A 68 6.19 -2.46 -11.35
CA LYS A 68 6.44 -3.61 -12.24
C LYS A 68 5.15 -4.27 -12.75
N PHE A 69 4.03 -4.04 -12.09
CA PHE A 69 2.72 -4.61 -12.44
C PHE A 69 1.81 -3.62 -13.15
N VAL A 70 2.17 -2.32 -13.17
CA VAL A 70 1.42 -1.28 -13.89
C VAL A 70 1.45 -1.56 -15.38
N ARG A 71 0.26 -1.70 -15.99
CA ARG A 71 0.09 -2.10 -17.40
C ARG A 71 -0.28 -0.96 -18.32
N HIS A 72 -0.92 0.08 -17.79
CA HIS A 72 -1.31 1.25 -18.58
C HIS A 72 -0.12 2.16 -18.89
N LYS A 73 -0.25 2.99 -19.91
CA LYS A 73 0.73 4.04 -20.25
C LYS A 73 0.55 5.25 -19.35
N PHE A 74 1.63 6.02 -19.18
CA PHE A 74 1.62 7.30 -18.45
C PHE A 74 2.68 8.26 -18.99
N ASP A 75 2.50 9.56 -18.72
CA ASP A 75 3.52 10.59 -18.99
C ASP A 75 4.39 10.83 -17.75
N SER A 76 3.76 10.90 -16.58
CA SER A 76 4.44 11.11 -15.30
C SER A 76 3.92 10.12 -14.27
N TYR A 77 4.83 9.48 -13.54
CA TYR A 77 4.53 8.60 -12.42
C TYR A 77 5.35 9.03 -11.22
N ILE A 78 4.66 9.46 -10.17
CA ILE A 78 5.29 9.95 -8.94
C ILE A 78 5.17 8.87 -7.88
N LEU A 79 6.31 8.34 -7.43
CA LEU A 79 6.41 7.42 -6.32
C LEU A 79 6.62 8.23 -5.04
N THR A 80 5.78 8.02 -4.03
CA THR A 80 5.89 8.74 -2.76
C THR A 80 5.94 7.80 -1.58
N ASP A 81 6.75 8.14 -0.60
CA ASP A 81 6.81 7.48 0.70
C ASP A 81 7.14 8.49 1.81
N ALA A 82 6.82 8.15 3.05
CA ALA A 82 7.22 8.93 4.22
C ALA A 82 8.67 8.67 4.62
N ASP A 83 9.19 7.47 4.30
CA ASP A 83 10.58 7.07 4.56
C ASP A 83 11.49 7.38 3.37
N GLU A 84 12.35 8.36 3.56
CA GLU A 84 13.31 8.83 2.56
C GLU A 84 14.33 7.76 2.14
N LYS A 85 14.74 6.90 3.07
CA LYS A 85 15.68 5.80 2.76
C LYS A 85 15.05 4.79 1.81
N THR A 86 13.80 4.46 2.04
CA THR A 86 13.03 3.55 1.18
C THR A 86 12.86 4.14 -0.22
N LEU A 87 12.60 5.46 -0.34
CA LEU A 87 12.55 6.16 -1.62
C LEU A 87 13.88 6.15 -2.36
N GLN A 88 15.01 6.35 -1.67
CA GLN A 88 16.34 6.27 -2.27
C GLN A 88 16.60 4.88 -2.87
N ILE A 89 16.26 3.82 -2.15
CA ILE A 89 16.36 2.44 -2.66
C ILE A 89 15.47 2.26 -3.91
N SER A 90 14.26 2.82 -3.90
CA SER A 90 13.34 2.78 -5.03
C SER A 90 13.93 3.49 -6.25
N GLU A 91 14.49 4.68 -6.06
CA GLU A 91 15.12 5.47 -7.13
C GLU A 91 16.32 4.72 -7.73
N GLU A 92 17.23 4.20 -6.91
CA GLU A 92 18.38 3.41 -7.36
C GLU A 92 17.96 2.18 -8.20
N LYS A 93 16.89 1.50 -7.80
CA LYS A 93 16.35 0.32 -8.53
C LYS A 93 15.68 0.66 -9.84
N LEU A 94 15.03 1.82 -9.94
CA LEU A 94 14.11 2.14 -11.04
C LEU A 94 14.66 3.22 -12.00
N VAL A 95 15.69 3.96 -11.58
CA VAL A 95 16.32 4.98 -12.43
C VAL A 95 16.82 4.35 -13.74
N GLY A 96 16.50 4.99 -14.86
CA GLY A 96 16.87 4.51 -16.18
C GLY A 96 15.89 3.53 -16.85
N HIS A 97 14.93 2.96 -16.12
CA HIS A 97 13.99 1.98 -16.71
C HIS A 97 12.77 2.60 -17.43
N TYR A 98 12.40 3.85 -17.12
CA TYR A 98 11.14 4.48 -17.59
C TYR A 98 11.35 5.81 -18.32
N SER A 99 12.50 5.99 -18.96
CA SER A 99 12.78 7.16 -19.85
C SER A 99 12.51 8.53 -19.19
N GLY A 100 12.88 8.70 -17.92
CA GLY A 100 12.73 9.97 -17.19
C GLY A 100 11.28 10.31 -16.77
N LYS A 101 10.36 9.39 -16.86
CA LYS A 101 8.95 9.60 -16.49
C LYS A 101 8.68 9.42 -14.99
N LEU A 102 9.64 8.89 -14.22
CA LEU A 102 9.52 8.67 -12.80
C LEU A 102 10.00 9.88 -12.01
N LYS A 103 9.31 10.15 -10.91
CA LYS A 103 9.72 11.07 -9.86
C LYS A 103 9.60 10.39 -8.51
N PHE A 104 10.49 10.73 -7.60
CA PHE A 104 10.54 10.18 -6.24
C PHE A 104 10.44 11.34 -5.26
N GLU A 105 9.36 11.38 -4.48
CA GLU A 105 9.06 12.53 -3.63
C GLU A 105 8.65 12.07 -2.23
N LYS A 106 9.32 12.60 -1.21
CA LYS A 106 8.90 12.37 0.18
C LYS A 106 7.61 13.11 0.46
N GLN A 107 6.56 12.36 0.80
CA GLN A 107 5.23 12.90 1.08
C GLN A 107 4.61 12.22 2.31
N ASN A 108 3.76 12.96 3.00
CA ASN A 108 2.88 12.39 4.01
C ASN A 108 1.53 12.06 3.37
N ALA A 109 1.12 10.79 3.44
CA ALA A 109 -0.14 10.31 2.89
C ALA A 109 -1.39 11.03 3.46
N GLU A 110 -1.29 11.60 4.65
CA GLU A 110 -2.36 12.36 5.31
C GLU A 110 -2.45 13.83 4.85
N SER A 111 -1.39 14.36 4.22
CA SER A 111 -1.30 15.77 3.78
C SER A 111 -0.33 15.88 2.61
N LEU A 112 -0.87 15.78 1.40
CA LEU A 112 -0.11 15.79 0.16
C LEU A 112 0.12 17.22 -0.32
N LEU A 113 1.36 17.53 -0.74
CA LEU A 113 1.74 18.86 -1.22
C LEU A 113 1.40 19.09 -2.70
N TYR A 114 0.25 18.56 -3.15
CA TYR A 114 -0.24 18.71 -4.52
C TYR A 114 -1.54 19.51 -4.56
N SER A 115 -1.77 20.20 -5.67
CA SER A 115 -3.03 20.93 -5.90
C SER A 115 -4.21 19.96 -6.11
N ASP A 116 -5.41 20.47 -5.94
CA ASP A 116 -6.65 19.73 -6.21
C ASP A 116 -6.69 19.27 -7.67
N GLY A 117 -7.07 18.01 -7.88
CA GLY A 117 -7.27 17.48 -9.22
C GLY A 117 -6.00 17.29 -10.05
N SER A 118 -4.83 17.13 -9.42
CA SER A 118 -3.54 17.00 -10.09
C SER A 118 -3.33 15.64 -10.77
N PHE A 119 -4.06 14.60 -10.35
CA PHE A 119 -3.79 13.23 -10.79
C PHE A 119 -4.98 12.56 -11.46
N ASP A 120 -4.68 11.79 -12.51
CA ASP A 120 -5.61 10.90 -13.20
C ASP A 120 -5.83 9.60 -12.44
N ARG A 121 -4.77 9.11 -11.80
CA ARG A 121 -4.81 7.89 -10.99
C ARG A 121 -4.01 8.06 -9.71
N VAL A 122 -4.59 7.65 -8.58
CA VAL A 122 -3.90 7.48 -7.29
C VAL A 122 -3.90 6.00 -6.94
N ILE A 123 -2.74 5.48 -6.59
CA ILE A 123 -2.52 4.07 -6.23
C ILE A 123 -1.99 4.04 -4.80
N ALA A 124 -2.54 3.16 -3.98
CA ALA A 124 -2.03 2.87 -2.64
C ALA A 124 -2.12 1.37 -2.36
N THR A 125 -0.98 0.71 -2.24
CA THR A 125 -0.91 -0.73 -1.98
C THR A 125 -0.26 -0.98 -0.63
N HIS A 126 -0.99 -1.61 0.29
CA HIS A 126 -0.51 -1.91 1.65
C HIS A 126 -0.11 -0.65 2.44
N VAL A 127 -0.97 0.38 2.42
CA VAL A 127 -0.73 1.66 3.09
C VAL A 127 -1.83 1.98 4.10
N LEU A 128 -3.09 1.81 3.69
CA LEU A 128 -4.23 2.35 4.44
C LEU A 128 -4.42 1.67 5.81
N GLU A 129 -3.99 0.41 5.93
CA GLU A 129 -4.00 -0.35 7.18
C GLU A 129 -3.08 0.25 8.26
N HIS A 130 -2.07 1.03 7.86
CA HIS A 130 -1.09 1.64 8.76
C HIS A 130 -1.46 3.05 9.22
N LEU A 131 -2.44 3.71 8.62
CA LEU A 131 -2.73 5.13 8.83
C LEU A 131 -3.77 5.33 9.93
N TYR A 132 -3.43 6.13 10.97
CA TYR A 132 -4.29 6.32 12.16
C TYR A 132 -5.62 7.01 11.86
N LYS A 133 -5.70 7.84 10.79
CA LYS A 133 -6.90 8.61 10.43
C LYS A 133 -7.32 8.34 8.99
N PRO A 134 -7.67 7.08 8.63
CA PRO A 134 -7.94 6.70 7.25
C PRO A 134 -9.06 7.52 6.59
N HIS A 135 -10.04 7.99 7.37
CA HIS A 135 -11.11 8.85 6.86
C HIS A 135 -10.63 10.23 6.38
N LEU A 136 -9.59 10.81 7.01
CA LEU A 136 -8.99 12.06 6.55
C LEU A 136 -8.11 11.81 5.33
N VAL A 137 -7.35 10.74 5.36
CA VAL A 137 -6.51 10.28 4.24
C VAL A 137 -7.33 10.08 2.97
N LEU A 138 -8.48 9.41 3.05
CA LEU A 138 -9.35 9.18 1.89
C LEU A 138 -9.93 10.48 1.32
N LYS A 139 -10.20 11.49 2.16
CA LYS A 139 -10.56 12.83 1.70
C LYS A 139 -9.42 13.51 0.95
N GLU A 140 -8.21 13.39 1.46
CA GLU A 140 -7.01 13.98 0.84
C GLU A 140 -6.71 13.32 -0.51
N TRP A 141 -6.78 12.00 -0.59
CA TRP A 141 -6.60 11.27 -1.85
C TRP A 141 -7.67 11.61 -2.88
N ARG A 142 -8.93 11.82 -2.43
CA ARG A 142 -10.01 12.33 -3.28
C ARG A 142 -9.74 13.75 -3.77
N ARG A 143 -9.17 14.62 -2.94
CA ARG A 143 -8.85 16.01 -3.28
C ARG A 143 -7.88 16.10 -4.44
N VAL A 144 -6.79 15.35 -4.38
CA VAL A 144 -5.73 15.38 -5.41
C VAL A 144 -6.12 14.67 -6.71
N LEU A 145 -7.12 13.79 -6.71
CA LEU A 145 -7.68 13.19 -7.92
C LEU A 145 -8.54 14.19 -8.68
N ARG A 146 -8.40 14.25 -10.01
CA ARG A 146 -9.28 15.03 -10.87
C ARG A 146 -10.68 14.41 -10.98
N ASP A 147 -11.64 15.15 -11.52
CA ASP A 147 -12.93 14.58 -11.90
C ASP A 147 -12.71 13.48 -12.96
N GLY A 148 -13.39 12.35 -12.81
CA GLY A 148 -13.16 11.14 -13.62
C GLY A 148 -11.86 10.39 -13.30
N GLY A 149 -11.02 10.89 -12.39
CA GLY A 149 -9.80 10.20 -11.94
C GLY A 149 -10.12 8.91 -11.17
N ILE A 150 -9.12 8.02 -11.06
CA ILE A 150 -9.29 6.69 -10.46
C ILE A 150 -8.47 6.54 -9.21
N LEU A 151 -9.12 6.17 -8.10
CA LEU A 151 -8.46 5.64 -6.92
C LEU A 151 -8.31 4.12 -7.03
N SER A 152 -7.13 3.59 -6.79
CA SER A 152 -6.83 2.15 -6.72
C SER A 152 -6.20 1.84 -5.36
N VAL A 153 -6.85 1.00 -4.56
CA VAL A 153 -6.37 0.60 -3.23
C VAL A 153 -6.27 -0.91 -3.15
N LEU A 154 -5.16 -1.40 -2.60
CA LEU A 154 -4.97 -2.80 -2.24
C LEU A 154 -4.67 -2.89 -0.75
N ILE A 155 -5.45 -3.68 -0.02
CA ILE A 155 -5.24 -3.93 1.41
C ILE A 155 -5.25 -5.42 1.74
N PRO A 156 -4.53 -5.84 2.79
CA PRO A 156 -4.62 -7.19 3.32
C PRO A 156 -5.97 -7.40 4.01
N THR A 157 -6.44 -8.63 4.05
CA THR A 157 -7.71 -8.98 4.74
C THR A 157 -7.53 -9.17 6.26
N ASP A 158 -6.55 -8.53 6.86
CA ASP A 158 -6.30 -8.57 8.31
C ASP A 158 -7.52 -8.00 9.09
N PRO A 159 -8.05 -8.69 10.11
CA PRO A 159 -7.60 -9.92 10.76
C PRO A 159 -8.34 -11.20 10.30
N GLY A 160 -8.67 -11.35 9.03
CA GLY A 160 -9.35 -12.52 8.49
C GLY A 160 -8.62 -13.84 8.74
N VAL A 161 -9.34 -14.96 8.74
CA VAL A 161 -8.82 -16.29 9.08
C VAL A 161 -7.69 -16.71 8.14
N ALA A 162 -7.86 -16.60 6.82
CA ALA A 162 -6.83 -16.97 5.84
C ALA A 162 -5.55 -16.14 6.02
N TRP A 163 -5.70 -14.82 6.26
CA TRP A 163 -4.57 -13.92 6.53
C TRP A 163 -3.81 -14.32 7.80
N ARG A 164 -4.51 -14.58 8.90
CA ARG A 164 -3.91 -15.02 10.17
C ARG A 164 -3.16 -16.33 10.00
N LEU A 165 -3.75 -17.31 9.31
CA LEU A 165 -3.08 -18.58 9.02
C LEU A 165 -1.82 -18.39 8.17
N GLY A 166 -1.88 -17.60 7.10
CA GLY A 166 -0.73 -17.28 6.25
C GLY A 166 0.42 -16.67 7.03
N ARG A 167 0.13 -15.74 7.93
CA ARG A 167 1.12 -15.13 8.83
C ARG A 167 1.78 -16.14 9.78
N HIS A 168 0.99 -17.04 10.36
CA HIS A 168 1.52 -18.07 11.27
C HIS A 168 2.42 -19.08 10.56
N LEU A 169 2.13 -19.41 9.31
CA LEU A 169 2.89 -20.42 8.56
C LEU A 169 4.25 -19.91 8.04
N GLY A 170 4.42 -18.61 7.85
CA GLY A 170 5.64 -18.05 7.26
C GLY A 170 6.20 -16.82 8.00
N PRO A 171 5.70 -15.62 7.75
CA PRO A 171 6.31 -14.34 8.18
C PRO A 171 6.56 -14.26 9.69
N ARG A 172 5.61 -14.73 10.50
CA ARG A 172 5.73 -14.70 11.98
C ARG A 172 6.91 -15.52 12.48
N LYS A 173 7.10 -16.74 11.94
CA LYS A 173 8.22 -17.60 12.36
C LYS A 173 9.57 -16.98 12.01
N LYS A 174 9.69 -16.41 10.78
CA LYS A 174 10.91 -15.76 10.32
C LYS A 174 11.25 -14.54 11.17
N ALA A 175 10.26 -13.68 11.45
CA ALA A 175 10.45 -12.49 12.26
C ALA A 175 10.89 -12.82 13.71
N ILE A 176 10.26 -13.82 14.34
CA ILE A 176 10.64 -14.30 15.69
C ILE A 176 12.06 -14.84 15.69
N ALA A 177 12.46 -15.61 14.67
CA ALA A 177 13.83 -16.11 14.52
C ALA A 177 14.86 -14.99 14.39
N GLN A 178 14.48 -13.82 13.88
CA GLN A 178 15.29 -12.60 13.79
C GLN A 178 15.25 -11.73 15.07
N GLY A 179 14.60 -12.22 16.14
CA GLY A 179 14.47 -11.50 17.41
C GLY A 179 13.40 -10.41 17.44
N ILE A 180 12.53 -10.34 16.40
CA ILE A 180 11.46 -9.35 16.32
C ILE A 180 10.26 -9.81 17.17
N LYS A 181 9.74 -8.94 18.02
CA LYS A 181 8.51 -9.15 18.76
C LYS A 181 7.29 -8.98 17.86
N TYR A 182 7.09 -9.97 16.98
CA TYR A 182 6.19 -9.90 15.83
C TYR A 182 4.77 -9.44 16.17
N ASP A 183 4.14 -10.02 17.20
CA ASP A 183 2.75 -9.71 17.55
C ASP A 183 2.62 -8.25 18.04
N TYR A 184 3.62 -7.75 18.77
CA TYR A 184 3.68 -6.35 19.20
C TYR A 184 3.86 -5.41 18.01
N VAL A 185 4.79 -5.73 17.10
CA VAL A 185 5.03 -4.93 15.89
C VAL A 185 3.77 -4.86 15.03
N MET A 186 3.13 -6.00 14.80
CA MET A 186 1.90 -6.05 14.00
C MET A 186 0.74 -5.29 14.63
N ALA A 187 0.61 -5.28 15.95
CA ALA A 187 -0.41 -4.50 16.66
C ALA A 187 -0.20 -2.99 16.49
N ARG A 188 1.03 -2.54 16.28
CA ARG A 188 1.35 -1.13 16.02
C ARG A 188 1.30 -0.74 14.55
N GLU A 189 1.62 -1.67 13.66
CA GLU A 189 1.62 -1.44 12.21
C GLU A 189 0.21 -1.53 11.62
N HIS A 190 -0.54 -2.58 11.92
CA HIS A 190 -1.89 -2.79 11.38
C HIS A 190 -2.95 -2.22 12.33
N VAL A 191 -3.08 -0.90 12.32
CA VAL A 191 -4.01 -0.18 13.22
C VAL A 191 -5.46 -0.20 12.72
N ASN A 192 -5.69 -0.54 11.46
CA ASN A 192 -7.02 -0.63 10.87
C ASN A 192 -7.33 -2.05 10.39
N SER A 193 -8.52 -2.54 10.74
CA SER A 193 -9.03 -3.80 10.18
C SER A 193 -9.53 -3.61 8.74
N CYS A 194 -9.41 -4.65 7.92
CA CYS A 194 -9.92 -4.67 6.55
C CYS A 194 -11.41 -4.30 6.48
N SER A 195 -12.24 -4.81 7.39
CA SER A 195 -13.68 -4.52 7.45
C SER A 195 -13.98 -3.02 7.66
N ASN A 196 -13.24 -2.37 8.56
CA ASN A 196 -13.38 -0.93 8.79
C ASN A 196 -12.97 -0.12 7.55
N LEU A 197 -11.86 -0.51 6.94
CA LEU A 197 -11.38 0.16 5.73
C LEU A 197 -12.35 -0.01 4.54
N ILE A 198 -12.93 -1.19 4.34
CA ILE A 198 -13.96 -1.42 3.32
C ILE A 198 -15.16 -0.51 3.56
N ALA A 199 -15.63 -0.40 4.79
CA ALA A 199 -16.75 0.48 5.12
C ALA A 199 -16.45 1.95 4.79
N LEU A 200 -15.25 2.44 5.12
CA LEU A 200 -14.82 3.80 4.79
C LEU A 200 -14.67 4.00 3.28
N LEU A 201 -14.04 3.06 2.57
CA LEU A 201 -13.88 3.12 1.11
C LEU A 201 -15.23 3.21 0.41
N ARG A 202 -16.18 2.37 0.76
CA ARG A 202 -17.54 2.37 0.19
C ARG A 202 -18.30 3.65 0.50
N TYR A 203 -18.11 4.22 1.69
CA TYR A 203 -18.76 5.48 2.08
C TYR A 203 -18.23 6.68 1.27
N TYR A 204 -16.90 6.81 1.15
CA TYR A 204 -16.30 7.95 0.43
C TYR A 204 -16.33 7.81 -1.08
N PHE A 205 -16.43 6.57 -1.60
CA PHE A 205 -16.35 6.25 -3.02
C PHE A 205 -17.44 5.25 -3.44
N PRO A 206 -18.71 5.69 -3.52
CA PRO A 206 -19.85 4.79 -3.76
C PRO A 206 -19.86 4.14 -5.16
N HIS A 207 -19.15 4.72 -6.14
CA HIS A 207 -19.04 4.18 -7.48
C HIS A 207 -17.71 3.41 -7.63
N SER A 208 -17.70 2.16 -7.15
CA SER A 208 -16.49 1.35 -7.07
C SER A 208 -16.66 -0.04 -7.66
N LYS A 209 -15.52 -0.65 -7.97
CA LYS A 209 -15.37 -2.07 -8.31
C LYS A 209 -14.44 -2.70 -7.29
N GLU A 210 -14.79 -3.90 -6.85
CA GLU A 210 -14.07 -4.65 -5.83
C GLU A 210 -13.58 -5.98 -6.40
N ALA A 211 -12.43 -6.42 -5.94
CA ALA A 211 -11.89 -7.72 -6.29
C ALA A 211 -11.22 -8.37 -5.06
N TRP A 212 -11.25 -9.67 -5.00
CA TRP A 212 -10.75 -10.48 -3.89
C TRP A 212 -9.78 -11.55 -4.39
N TRP A 213 -8.79 -11.93 -3.58
CA TRP A 213 -7.86 -12.98 -3.90
C TRP A 213 -7.51 -13.81 -2.66
N PRO A 214 -7.42 -15.17 -2.76
CA PRO A 214 -7.46 -15.97 -3.98
C PRO A 214 -8.87 -16.27 -4.52
N PHE A 215 -9.91 -16.11 -3.73
CA PHE A 215 -11.28 -16.43 -4.14
C PHE A 215 -12.04 -15.16 -4.57
N SER A 216 -12.87 -15.27 -5.60
CA SER A 216 -13.69 -14.15 -6.09
C SER A 216 -14.94 -13.89 -5.21
N VAL A 217 -15.04 -14.53 -4.07
CA VAL A 217 -16.13 -14.35 -3.09
C VAL A 217 -15.76 -13.26 -2.11
N GLY A 218 -16.65 -12.33 -1.84
CA GLY A 218 -16.47 -11.22 -0.91
C GLY A 218 -16.43 -11.65 0.56
N SER A 219 -15.30 -12.20 0.99
CA SER A 219 -15.07 -12.65 2.38
C SER A 219 -13.66 -12.32 2.83
N ILE A 220 -13.55 -11.61 3.94
CA ILE A 220 -12.27 -11.31 4.58
C ILE A 220 -11.61 -12.58 5.16
N ASP A 221 -12.41 -13.59 5.53
CA ASP A 221 -11.90 -14.81 6.16
C ASP A 221 -11.33 -15.81 5.15
N LEU A 222 -11.80 -15.77 3.92
CA LEU A 222 -11.37 -16.70 2.86
C LEU A 222 -10.26 -16.13 1.99
N ASN A 223 -10.06 -14.81 2.00
CA ASN A 223 -9.12 -14.13 1.13
C ASN A 223 -7.90 -13.59 1.87
N LEU A 224 -6.87 -13.23 1.10
CA LEU A 224 -5.65 -12.60 1.59
C LEU A 224 -5.58 -11.11 1.21
N PHE A 225 -6.21 -10.74 0.09
CA PHE A 225 -6.22 -9.36 -0.40
C PHE A 225 -7.60 -8.94 -0.87
N PHE A 226 -7.85 -7.64 -0.66
CA PHE A 226 -8.97 -6.90 -1.19
C PHE A 226 -8.45 -5.74 -2.04
N ALA A 227 -8.85 -5.67 -3.30
CA ALA A 227 -8.57 -4.57 -4.21
C ALA A 227 -9.84 -3.77 -4.46
N PHE A 228 -9.69 -2.44 -4.47
CA PHE A 228 -10.76 -1.48 -4.61
C PHE A 228 -10.40 -0.44 -5.66
N HIS A 229 -11.30 -0.17 -6.60
CA HIS A 229 -11.13 0.84 -7.63
C HIS A 229 -12.38 1.72 -7.69
N ALA A 230 -12.19 3.02 -7.63
CA ALA A 230 -13.30 3.96 -7.71
C ALA A 230 -12.99 5.10 -8.68
N SER A 231 -13.96 5.43 -9.52
CA SER A 231 -13.92 6.66 -10.32
C SER A 231 -14.50 7.81 -9.51
N ILE A 232 -13.79 8.93 -9.50
CA ILE A 232 -14.19 10.14 -8.77
C ILE A 232 -15.20 10.91 -9.60
N LYS A 233 -16.31 11.28 -8.98
CA LYS A 233 -17.24 12.31 -9.47
C LYS A 233 -17.21 13.46 -8.47
N LYS A 234 -16.77 14.63 -8.90
CA LYS A 234 -16.76 15.88 -8.14
C LYS A 234 -18.06 16.64 -8.34
#